data_a53c336c98d0667c30bcf420ee390170
#
_entry.id   a53c336c98d0667c30bcf420ee390170
#
_cell.length_a   1.000
_cell.length_b   1.000
_cell.length_c   1.000
_cell.angle_alpha   90.00
_cell.angle_beta   90.00
_cell.angle_gamma   90.00
#
_symmetry.space_group_name_H-M   'P 1'
#
loop_
_entity.id
_entity.type
_entity.pdbx_description
1 polymer ?
#
loop_
_entity_poly.entity_id
_entity_poly.type
_entity_poly.pdbx_seq_one_letter_code
_entity_poly.pdbx_strand_id
1 'polypeptide(L)'
;MLFLEFAVWGAYLTSMGRYLGNVGLAQHIGWFYSVQGFVSIFMPGLMGVVADRWIPAQRLLGICHLLAGLFMGSAAYYGMTAGANVEMATLFTLYTLSVAFYMPTIALSNSVAFTGLINAGMDTVKDFPPIRVFGTIGFICTMWAVDLMGFMADYNQFFVSAALSIGLAVFAQTLPHCPVNNKHERKSLVESLGFDAFVLFK
;
A
#
# COMPACT_ATOMS: atom_id res chain seq x y z
N MET A 1 -12.86 4.10 -0.60
CA MET A 1 -11.43 4.01 -0.94
C MET A 1 -10.57 3.84 0.31
N LEU A 2 -10.42 4.84 1.21
CA LEU A 2 -9.51 4.76 2.37
C LEU A 2 -9.75 3.56 3.29
N PHE A 3 -11.00 3.13 3.47
CA PHE A 3 -11.31 1.90 4.20
C PHE A 3 -10.59 0.68 3.58
N LEU A 4 -10.73 0.47 2.27
CA LEU A 4 -10.10 -0.65 1.57
C LEU A 4 -8.59 -0.53 1.54
N GLU A 5 -8.06 0.68 1.37
CA GLU A 5 -6.62 0.97 1.39
C GLU A 5 -5.94 0.39 2.64
N PHE A 6 -6.48 0.72 3.81
CA PHE A 6 -5.92 0.24 5.07
C PHE A 6 -6.37 -1.16 5.47
N ALA A 7 -7.50 -1.65 4.92
CA ALA A 7 -7.93 -3.03 5.07
C ALA A 7 -6.92 -4.01 4.44
N VAL A 8 -6.35 -3.67 3.28
CA VAL A 8 -5.27 -4.45 2.63
C VAL A 8 -4.10 -4.65 3.59
N TRP A 9 -3.70 -3.60 4.29
CA TRP A 9 -2.57 -3.64 5.23
C TRP A 9 -2.93 -4.35 6.54
N GLY A 10 -4.13 -4.11 7.07
CA GLY A 10 -4.66 -4.75 8.28
C GLY A 10 -4.77 -6.26 8.17
N ALA A 11 -4.91 -6.79 6.94
CA ALA A 11 -5.02 -8.23 6.71
C ALA A 11 -3.77 -9.02 7.14
N TYR A 12 -2.59 -8.45 7.09
CA TYR A 12 -1.35 -9.19 7.36
C TYR A 12 -0.38 -8.51 8.33
N LEU A 13 -0.42 -7.18 8.46
CA LEU A 13 0.64 -6.45 9.16
C LEU A 13 0.88 -6.94 10.59
N THR A 14 -0.18 -7.18 11.36
CA THR A 14 -0.09 -7.58 12.76
C THR A 14 0.11 -9.08 12.96
N SER A 15 -0.25 -9.89 11.97
CA SER A 15 -0.29 -11.36 12.05
C SER A 15 0.87 -12.03 11.31
N MET A 16 1.52 -11.34 10.37
CA MET A 16 2.61 -11.89 9.55
C MET A 16 3.74 -12.50 10.38
N GLY A 17 4.13 -11.87 11.50
CA GLY A 17 5.17 -12.41 12.39
C GLY A 17 4.82 -13.79 12.96
N ARG A 18 3.52 -14.05 13.21
CA ARG A 18 3.05 -15.36 13.68
C ARG A 18 3.17 -16.42 12.59
N TYR A 19 2.78 -16.08 11.35
CA TYR A 19 2.98 -16.96 10.20
C TYR A 19 4.46 -17.28 9.96
N LEU A 20 5.33 -16.27 9.94
CA LEU A 20 6.78 -16.45 9.77
C LEU A 20 7.37 -17.33 10.87
N GLY A 21 6.91 -17.20 12.11
CA GLY A 21 7.30 -18.09 13.21
C GLY A 21 6.91 -19.54 12.96
N ASN A 22 5.70 -19.79 12.45
CA ASN A 22 5.20 -21.14 12.17
C ASN A 22 5.95 -21.85 11.04
N VAL A 23 6.41 -21.11 10.02
CA VAL A 23 7.17 -21.68 8.89
C VAL A 23 8.69 -21.68 9.13
N GLY A 24 9.13 -21.48 10.39
CA GLY A 24 10.57 -21.56 10.74
C GLY A 24 11.38 -20.32 10.40
N LEU A 25 10.75 -19.20 10.03
CA LEU A 25 11.42 -17.94 9.65
C LEU A 25 11.43 -16.89 10.78
N ALA A 26 11.28 -17.31 12.06
CA ALA A 26 11.22 -16.41 13.20
C ALA A 26 12.41 -15.43 13.29
N GLN A 27 13.61 -15.88 12.99
CA GLN A 27 14.82 -15.05 13.00
C GLN A 27 14.86 -13.98 11.90
N HIS A 28 14.00 -14.07 10.89
CA HIS A 28 13.93 -13.16 9.74
C HIS A 28 12.77 -12.16 9.83
N ILE A 29 11.93 -12.23 10.86
CA ILE A 29 10.75 -11.34 11.03
C ILE A 29 11.16 -9.87 10.91
N GLY A 30 12.28 -9.48 11.53
CA GLY A 30 12.77 -8.10 11.46
C GLY A 30 13.00 -7.60 10.02
N TRP A 31 13.48 -8.45 9.11
CA TRP A 31 13.69 -8.08 7.71
C TRP A 31 12.39 -7.73 6.99
N PHE A 32 11.33 -8.52 7.21
CA PHE A 32 10.02 -8.29 6.61
C PHE A 32 9.39 -6.97 7.06
N TYR A 33 9.55 -6.60 8.34
CA TYR A 33 9.06 -5.30 8.82
C TYR A 33 9.95 -4.14 8.39
N SER A 34 11.27 -4.33 8.40
CA SER A 34 12.22 -3.27 8.01
C SER A 34 12.10 -2.88 6.54
N VAL A 35 11.83 -3.84 5.64
CA VAL A 35 11.71 -3.56 4.21
C VAL A 35 10.54 -2.61 3.91
N GLN A 36 9.45 -2.67 4.68
CA GLN A 36 8.34 -1.73 4.54
C GLN A 36 8.80 -0.29 4.80
N GLY A 37 9.54 -0.08 5.89
CA GLY A 37 10.10 1.23 6.22
C GLY A 37 11.06 1.74 5.14
N PHE A 38 11.96 0.87 4.68
CA PHE A 38 12.93 1.20 3.64
C PHE A 38 12.24 1.60 2.31
N VAL A 39 11.29 0.80 1.87
CA VAL A 39 10.51 1.07 0.66
C VAL A 39 9.70 2.36 0.78
N SER A 40 9.16 2.65 1.97
CA SER A 40 8.36 3.86 2.24
C SER A 40 9.15 5.17 2.12
N ILE A 41 10.48 5.12 2.17
CA ILE A 41 11.32 6.30 1.99
C ILE A 41 11.37 6.72 0.51
N PHE A 42 11.47 5.76 -0.41
CA PHE A 42 11.77 6.06 -1.81
C PHE A 42 10.55 5.95 -2.72
N MET A 43 9.74 4.91 -2.56
CA MET A 43 8.67 4.59 -3.51
C MET A 43 7.54 5.62 -3.59
N PRO A 44 7.08 6.27 -2.48
CA PRO A 44 6.08 7.32 -2.58
C PRO A 44 6.54 8.52 -3.39
N GLY A 45 7.80 8.94 -3.23
CA GLY A 45 8.38 10.02 -4.02
C GLY A 45 8.46 9.68 -5.52
N LEU A 46 8.93 8.49 -5.86
CA LEU A 46 8.99 8.01 -7.25
C LEU A 46 7.60 7.96 -7.89
N MET A 47 6.63 7.37 -7.21
CA MET A 47 5.26 7.25 -7.74
C MET A 47 4.52 8.60 -7.74
N GLY A 48 4.86 9.52 -6.83
CA GLY A 48 4.40 10.90 -6.87
C GLY A 48 4.81 11.60 -8.17
N VAL A 49 6.10 11.48 -8.57
CA VAL A 49 6.58 12.02 -9.85
C VAL A 49 5.85 11.41 -11.05
N VAL A 50 5.56 10.09 -11.00
CA VAL A 50 4.80 9.41 -12.05
C VAL A 50 3.37 9.93 -12.13
N ALA A 51 2.72 10.14 -10.97
CA ALA A 51 1.35 10.67 -10.88
C ALA A 51 1.26 12.11 -11.38
N ASP A 52 2.26 12.93 -11.08
CA ASP A 52 2.26 14.34 -11.46
C ASP A 52 2.53 14.56 -12.96
N ARG A 53 3.29 13.65 -13.60
CA ARG A 53 3.80 13.86 -14.96
C ARG A 53 3.14 12.99 -16.03
N TRP A 54 2.77 11.75 -15.71
CA TRP A 54 2.44 10.77 -16.75
C TRP A 54 1.09 10.07 -16.57
N ILE A 55 0.76 9.66 -15.35
CA ILE A 55 -0.41 8.82 -15.11
C ILE A 55 -1.29 9.46 -14.04
N PRO A 56 -2.58 9.73 -14.31
CA PRO A 56 -3.48 10.26 -13.29
C PRO A 56 -3.47 9.45 -11.99
N ALA A 57 -3.43 10.12 -10.83
CA ALA A 57 -3.22 9.49 -9.53
C ALA A 57 -4.19 8.33 -9.24
N GLN A 58 -5.48 8.45 -9.62
CA GLN A 58 -6.46 7.38 -9.44
C GLN A 58 -6.15 6.14 -10.29
N ARG A 59 -5.61 6.32 -11.51
CA ARG A 59 -5.21 5.19 -12.36
C ARG A 59 -3.95 4.52 -11.84
N LEU A 60 -2.97 5.33 -11.43
CA LEU A 60 -1.73 4.83 -10.84
C LEU A 60 -2.01 4.07 -9.54
N LEU A 61 -2.93 4.56 -8.69
CA LEU A 61 -3.43 3.87 -7.51
C LEU A 61 -3.94 2.47 -7.87
N GLY A 62 -4.79 2.37 -8.90
CA GLY A 62 -5.31 1.07 -9.37
C GLY A 62 -4.23 0.13 -9.87
N ILE A 63 -3.27 0.63 -10.67
CA ILE A 63 -2.15 -0.16 -11.18
C ILE A 63 -1.27 -0.67 -10.03
N CYS A 64 -0.92 0.18 -9.10
CA CYS A 64 -0.12 -0.18 -7.94
C CYS A 64 -0.81 -1.24 -7.08
N HIS A 65 -2.12 -1.11 -6.82
CA HIS A 65 -2.88 -2.11 -6.10
C HIS A 65 -3.00 -3.44 -6.84
N LEU A 66 -3.15 -3.40 -8.17
CA LEU A 66 -3.16 -4.63 -8.97
C LEU A 66 -1.83 -5.37 -8.84
N LEU A 67 -0.70 -4.68 -9.02
CA LEU A 67 0.62 -5.29 -8.90
C LEU A 67 0.90 -5.77 -7.47
N ALA A 68 0.59 -4.95 -6.46
CA ALA A 68 0.72 -5.34 -5.06
C ALA A 68 -0.11 -6.59 -4.74
N GLY A 69 -1.35 -6.65 -5.20
CA GLY A 69 -2.24 -7.79 -5.02
C GLY A 69 -1.74 -9.05 -5.72
N LEU A 70 -1.22 -8.94 -6.95
CA LEU A 70 -0.65 -10.07 -7.68
C LEU A 70 0.59 -10.64 -6.97
N PHE A 71 1.52 -9.80 -6.52
CA PHE A 71 2.70 -10.27 -5.79
C PHE A 71 2.35 -10.83 -4.41
N MET A 72 1.39 -10.23 -3.69
CA MET A 72 0.94 -10.76 -2.40
C MET A 72 0.19 -12.09 -2.57
N GLY A 73 -0.64 -12.22 -3.62
CA GLY A 73 -1.29 -13.47 -3.99
C GLY A 73 -0.29 -14.56 -4.37
N SER A 74 0.79 -14.19 -5.09
CA SER A 74 1.90 -15.11 -5.40
C SER A 74 2.64 -15.55 -4.13
N ALA A 75 2.86 -14.66 -3.17
CA ALA A 75 3.45 -15.00 -1.87
C ALA A 75 2.54 -15.96 -1.07
N ALA A 76 1.21 -15.72 -1.10
CA ALA A 76 0.24 -16.63 -0.49
C ALA A 76 0.24 -18.00 -1.15
N TYR A 77 0.21 -18.04 -2.48
CA TYR A 77 0.27 -19.30 -3.24
C TYR A 77 1.56 -20.07 -2.99
N TYR A 78 2.68 -19.36 -2.94
CA TYR A 78 3.96 -19.97 -2.57
C TYR A 78 3.91 -20.56 -1.14
N GLY A 79 3.41 -19.80 -0.16
CA GLY A 79 3.24 -20.28 1.21
C GLY A 79 2.34 -21.53 1.29
N MET A 80 1.27 -21.56 0.49
CA MET A 80 0.37 -22.71 0.39
C MET A 80 1.06 -23.96 -0.16
N THR A 81 1.86 -23.81 -1.22
CA THR A 81 2.49 -24.95 -1.91
C THR A 81 3.75 -25.43 -1.21
N ALA A 82 4.52 -24.55 -0.58
CA ALA A 82 5.74 -24.88 0.15
C ALA A 82 5.45 -25.51 1.55
N GLY A 83 4.30 -25.22 2.13
CA GLY A 83 3.90 -25.72 3.44
C GLY A 83 4.91 -25.36 4.53
N ALA A 84 5.56 -26.37 5.12
CA ALA A 84 6.61 -26.15 6.13
C ALA A 84 7.99 -25.82 5.54
N ASN A 85 8.16 -25.96 4.23
CA ASN A 85 9.46 -25.77 3.54
C ASN A 85 9.53 -24.39 2.86
N VAL A 86 9.03 -23.36 3.50
CA VAL A 86 9.07 -21.98 2.97
C VAL A 86 10.50 -21.46 2.97
N GLU A 87 11.03 -21.16 1.79
CA GLU A 87 12.34 -20.55 1.62
C GLU A 87 12.25 -19.03 1.83
N MET A 88 13.12 -18.49 2.69
CA MET A 88 13.15 -17.07 3.05
C MET A 88 13.30 -16.17 1.84
N ALA A 89 14.24 -16.48 0.93
CA ALA A 89 14.55 -15.62 -0.22
C ALA A 89 13.36 -15.45 -1.15
N THR A 90 12.65 -16.54 -1.46
CA THR A 90 11.49 -16.53 -2.35
C THR A 90 10.33 -15.75 -1.73
N LEU A 91 9.96 -16.06 -0.48
CA LEU A 91 8.87 -15.37 0.21
C LEU A 91 9.18 -13.87 0.39
N PHE A 92 10.39 -13.55 0.82
CA PHE A 92 10.83 -12.16 1.04
C PHE A 92 10.83 -11.35 -0.25
N THR A 93 11.25 -11.93 -1.39
CA THR A 93 11.23 -11.25 -2.69
C THR A 93 9.81 -10.92 -3.12
N LEU A 94 8.90 -11.90 -3.08
CA LEU A 94 7.49 -11.69 -3.46
C LEU A 94 6.81 -10.65 -2.56
N TYR A 95 7.05 -10.75 -1.26
CA TYR A 95 6.57 -9.79 -0.27
C TYR A 95 7.11 -8.37 -0.52
N THR A 96 8.42 -8.24 -0.75
CA THR A 96 9.06 -6.94 -1.01
C THR A 96 8.50 -6.29 -2.26
N LEU A 97 8.30 -7.04 -3.34
CA LEU A 97 7.68 -6.54 -4.56
C LEU A 97 6.25 -6.06 -4.31
N SER A 98 5.46 -6.82 -3.55
CA SER A 98 4.12 -6.39 -3.15
C SER A 98 4.15 -5.08 -2.38
N VAL A 99 4.98 -4.98 -1.36
CA VAL A 99 5.12 -3.79 -0.50
C VAL A 99 5.65 -2.59 -1.29
N ALA A 100 6.56 -2.81 -2.25
CA ALA A 100 7.10 -1.75 -3.11
C ALA A 100 6.00 -1.04 -3.91
N PHE A 101 4.99 -1.77 -4.37
CA PHE A 101 3.85 -1.19 -5.05
C PHE A 101 2.76 -0.72 -4.08
N TYR A 102 2.63 -1.31 -2.90
CA TYR A 102 1.62 -0.92 -1.92
C TYR A 102 1.97 0.38 -1.18
N MET A 103 3.21 0.59 -0.73
CA MET A 103 3.56 1.75 0.11
C MET A 103 3.26 3.11 -0.56
N PRO A 104 3.50 3.33 -1.85
CA PRO A 104 3.14 4.59 -2.49
C PRO A 104 1.63 4.82 -2.59
N THR A 105 0.80 3.77 -2.53
CA THR A 105 -0.66 3.92 -2.64
C THR A 105 -1.26 4.70 -1.47
N ILE A 106 -0.63 4.67 -0.30
CA ILE A 106 -1.04 5.46 0.86
C ILE A 106 -1.00 6.97 0.55
N ALA A 107 0.06 7.44 -0.12
CA ALA A 107 0.16 8.83 -0.55
C ALA A 107 -0.79 9.14 -1.71
N LEU A 108 -0.88 8.24 -2.69
CA LEU A 108 -1.78 8.39 -3.83
C LEU A 108 -3.26 8.43 -3.40
N SER A 109 -3.66 7.59 -2.45
CA SER A 109 -5.03 7.57 -1.93
C SER A 109 -5.39 8.87 -1.22
N ASN A 110 -4.47 9.47 -0.46
CA ASN A 110 -4.66 10.78 0.14
C ASN A 110 -4.81 11.86 -0.95
N SER A 111 -3.97 11.85 -1.99
CA SER A 111 -4.05 12.80 -3.12
C SER A 111 -5.41 12.70 -3.84
N VAL A 112 -5.87 11.48 -4.11
CA VAL A 112 -7.18 11.22 -4.73
C VAL A 112 -8.31 11.70 -3.82
N ALA A 113 -8.21 11.50 -2.50
CA ALA A 113 -9.20 11.96 -1.55
C ALA A 113 -9.27 13.49 -1.50
N PHE A 114 -8.14 14.19 -1.50
CA PHE A 114 -8.10 15.66 -1.57
C PHE A 114 -8.71 16.19 -2.85
N THR A 115 -8.39 15.57 -3.99
CA THR A 115 -9.01 15.96 -5.28
C THR A 115 -10.53 15.76 -5.24
N GLY A 116 -10.99 14.65 -4.66
CA GLY A 116 -12.44 14.41 -4.51
C GLY A 116 -13.14 15.46 -3.64
N LEU A 117 -12.52 15.86 -2.52
CA LEU A 117 -13.04 16.91 -1.64
C LEU A 117 -13.10 18.26 -2.35
N ILE A 118 -12.02 18.65 -3.04
CA ILE A 118 -11.97 19.90 -3.80
C ILE A 118 -13.07 19.93 -4.88
N ASN A 119 -13.24 18.83 -5.62
CA ASN A 119 -14.27 18.71 -6.65
C ASN A 119 -15.69 18.79 -6.08
N ALA A 120 -15.88 18.38 -4.82
CA ALA A 120 -17.15 18.47 -4.09
C ALA A 120 -17.35 19.84 -3.42
N GLY A 121 -16.42 20.79 -3.54
CA GLY A 121 -16.47 22.09 -2.86
C GLY A 121 -16.32 22.02 -1.35
N MET A 122 -15.71 20.95 -0.83
CA MET A 122 -15.48 20.69 0.60
C MET A 122 -14.11 21.23 1.05
N ASP A 123 -13.99 21.52 2.35
CA ASP A 123 -12.75 21.99 2.96
C ASP A 123 -11.82 20.80 3.28
N THR A 124 -10.69 20.75 2.59
CA THR A 124 -9.73 19.65 2.78
C THR A 124 -9.14 19.57 4.19
N VAL A 125 -9.08 20.67 4.93
CA VAL A 125 -8.54 20.69 6.31
C VAL A 125 -9.57 20.16 7.30
N LYS A 126 -10.85 20.52 7.13
CA LYS A 126 -11.93 20.14 8.05
C LYS A 126 -12.51 18.76 7.72
N ASP A 127 -12.69 18.48 6.41
CA ASP A 127 -13.47 17.33 5.96
C ASP A 127 -12.61 16.09 5.70
N PHE A 128 -11.30 16.23 5.50
CA PHE A 128 -10.40 15.07 5.31
C PHE A 128 -10.20 14.22 6.58
N PRO A 129 -9.98 14.79 7.80
CA PRO A 129 -9.75 13.97 8.99
C PRO A 129 -10.86 12.96 9.28
N PRO A 130 -12.17 13.29 9.22
CA PRO A 130 -13.22 12.30 9.39
C PRO A 130 -13.17 11.17 8.35
N ILE A 131 -12.87 11.51 7.09
CA ILE A 131 -12.75 10.52 6.01
C ILE A 131 -11.55 9.61 6.25
N ARG A 132 -10.45 10.15 6.77
CA ARG A 132 -9.22 9.40 7.07
C ARG A 132 -9.44 8.36 8.18
N VAL A 133 -10.34 8.61 9.13
CA VAL A 133 -10.72 7.65 10.19
C VAL A 133 -11.24 6.34 9.62
N PHE A 134 -11.96 6.36 8.48
CA PHE A 134 -12.41 5.13 7.82
C PHE A 134 -11.24 4.20 7.43
N GLY A 135 -10.05 4.73 7.19
CA GLY A 135 -8.86 3.91 6.99
C GLY A 135 -8.50 3.11 8.25
N THR A 136 -8.50 3.75 9.41
CA THR A 136 -8.27 3.07 10.69
C THR A 136 -9.33 2.00 10.96
N ILE A 137 -10.60 2.31 10.68
CA ILE A 137 -11.70 1.33 10.82
C ILE A 137 -11.47 0.14 9.88
N GLY A 138 -11.09 0.39 8.62
CA GLY A 138 -10.78 -0.68 7.65
C GLY A 138 -9.65 -1.59 8.13
N PHE A 139 -8.58 -1.00 8.64
CA PHE A 139 -7.46 -1.75 9.22
C PHE A 139 -7.91 -2.67 10.37
N ILE A 140 -8.65 -2.11 11.35
CA ILE A 140 -9.10 -2.85 12.53
C ILE A 140 -10.10 -3.96 12.13
N CYS A 141 -11.07 -3.64 11.27
CA CYS A 141 -12.07 -4.62 10.82
C CYS A 141 -11.42 -5.81 10.14
N THR A 142 -10.43 -5.56 9.27
CA THR A 142 -9.77 -6.65 8.53
C THR A 142 -8.83 -7.44 9.43
N MET A 143 -8.12 -6.78 10.34
CA MET A 143 -7.31 -7.45 11.36
C MET A 143 -8.15 -8.42 12.19
N TRP A 144 -9.34 -8.00 12.66
CA TRP A 144 -10.26 -8.86 13.39
C TRP A 144 -10.85 -9.96 12.50
N ALA A 145 -11.19 -9.65 11.26
CA ALA A 145 -11.71 -10.66 10.33
C ALA A 145 -10.70 -11.80 10.11
N VAL A 146 -9.42 -11.47 9.91
CA VAL A 146 -8.33 -12.45 9.76
C VAL A 146 -8.16 -13.29 11.03
N ASP A 147 -8.29 -12.69 12.23
CA ASP A 147 -8.23 -13.41 13.49
C ASP A 147 -9.41 -14.36 13.66
N LEU A 148 -10.64 -13.87 13.47
CA LEU A 148 -11.87 -14.65 13.59
C LEU A 148 -11.94 -15.83 12.59
N MET A 149 -11.35 -15.67 11.40
CA MET A 149 -11.23 -16.74 10.41
C MET A 149 -10.10 -17.74 10.73
N GLY A 150 -9.29 -17.49 11.75
CA GLY A 150 -8.17 -18.35 12.13
C GLY A 150 -6.94 -18.23 11.21
N PHE A 151 -6.83 -17.15 10.41
CA PHE A 151 -5.78 -17.00 9.42
C PHE A 151 -4.51 -16.31 9.93
N MET A 152 -4.45 -15.92 11.21
CA MET A 152 -3.30 -15.18 11.78
C MET A 152 -1.95 -15.90 11.66
N ALA A 153 -2.00 -17.23 11.68
CA ALA A 153 -0.78 -18.06 11.65
C ALA A 153 -0.62 -18.79 10.30
N ASP A 154 -1.39 -18.39 9.30
CA ASP A 154 -1.50 -19.07 8.01
C ASP A 154 -1.21 -18.10 6.85
N TYR A 155 -0.82 -18.63 5.70
CA TYR A 155 -0.65 -17.90 4.43
C TYR A 155 -1.96 -17.26 3.93
N ASN A 156 -3.13 -17.71 4.39
CA ASN A 156 -4.43 -17.18 3.99
C ASN A 156 -4.60 -15.68 4.27
N GLN A 157 -3.92 -15.12 5.28
CA GLN A 157 -3.86 -13.67 5.51
C GLN A 157 -3.36 -12.89 4.28
N PHE A 158 -2.42 -13.44 3.53
CA PHE A 158 -1.92 -12.84 2.30
C PHE A 158 -2.92 -12.94 1.15
N PHE A 159 -3.72 -14.03 1.06
CA PHE A 159 -4.82 -14.12 0.10
C PHE A 159 -5.90 -13.08 0.38
N VAL A 160 -6.26 -12.86 1.65
CA VAL A 160 -7.21 -11.80 2.04
C VAL A 160 -6.69 -10.43 1.60
N SER A 161 -5.42 -10.12 1.89
CA SER A 161 -4.78 -8.87 1.46
C SER A 161 -4.78 -8.72 -0.06
N ALA A 162 -4.41 -9.77 -0.79
CA ALA A 162 -4.39 -9.78 -2.26
C ALA A 162 -5.79 -9.53 -2.85
N ALA A 163 -6.81 -10.21 -2.33
CA ALA A 163 -8.20 -10.03 -2.79
C ALA A 163 -8.69 -8.60 -2.57
N LEU A 164 -8.43 -8.02 -1.39
CA LEU A 164 -8.78 -6.63 -1.08
C LEU A 164 -8.03 -5.64 -1.98
N SER A 165 -6.74 -5.90 -2.24
CA SER A 165 -5.91 -5.06 -3.11
C SER A 165 -6.42 -5.08 -4.55
N ILE A 166 -6.73 -6.26 -5.10
CA ILE A 166 -7.33 -6.39 -6.44
C ILE A 166 -8.71 -5.74 -6.48
N GLY A 167 -9.53 -5.91 -5.45
CA GLY A 167 -10.82 -5.25 -5.31
C GLY A 167 -10.69 -3.72 -5.34
N LEU A 168 -9.70 -3.17 -4.64
CA LEU A 168 -9.42 -1.74 -4.67
C LEU A 168 -8.88 -1.29 -6.04
N ALA A 169 -8.08 -2.10 -6.73
CA ALA A 169 -7.63 -1.81 -8.08
C ALA A 169 -8.80 -1.64 -9.07
N VAL A 170 -9.82 -2.49 -8.97
CA VAL A 170 -11.05 -2.37 -9.75
C VAL A 170 -11.85 -1.13 -9.33
N PHE A 171 -12.04 -0.94 -8.03
CA PHE A 171 -12.75 0.22 -7.48
C PHE A 171 -12.08 1.55 -7.86
N ALA A 172 -10.75 1.58 -7.97
CA ALA A 172 -10.00 2.79 -8.33
C ALA A 172 -10.39 3.34 -9.71
N GLN A 173 -10.96 2.51 -10.61
CA GLN A 173 -11.46 2.97 -11.91
C GLN A 173 -12.73 3.83 -11.79
N THR A 174 -13.44 3.78 -10.68
CA THR A 174 -14.64 4.58 -10.42
C THR A 174 -14.35 5.90 -9.70
N LEU A 175 -13.10 6.13 -9.29
CA LEU A 175 -12.70 7.32 -8.55
C LEU A 175 -12.66 8.57 -9.45
N PRO A 176 -12.83 9.78 -8.88
CA PRO A 176 -12.80 11.01 -9.63
C PRO A 176 -11.47 11.19 -10.36
N HIS A 177 -11.55 11.78 -11.56
CA HIS A 177 -10.36 12.04 -12.36
C HIS A 177 -9.46 13.08 -11.69
N CYS A 178 -8.20 12.70 -11.43
CA CYS A 178 -7.17 13.59 -10.91
C CYS A 178 -6.36 14.13 -12.11
N PRO A 179 -6.40 15.43 -12.41
CA PRO A 179 -5.70 15.98 -13.56
C PRO A 179 -4.18 15.83 -13.36
N VAL A 180 -3.50 15.40 -14.42
CA VAL A 180 -2.04 15.44 -14.49
C VAL A 180 -1.61 16.89 -14.70
N ASN A 181 -0.63 17.37 -13.97
CA ASN A 181 -0.15 18.75 -14.05
C ASN A 181 0.70 18.94 -15.30
N ASN A 182 0.07 19.26 -16.44
CA ASN A 182 0.73 19.49 -17.73
C ASN A 182 1.50 20.85 -17.81
N LYS A 183 1.50 21.65 -16.75
CA LYS A 183 2.33 22.84 -16.70
C LYS A 183 3.78 22.41 -16.57
N HIS A 184 4.49 22.47 -17.67
CA HIS A 184 5.92 22.29 -17.82
C HIS A 184 6.74 23.36 -17.06
N GLU A 185 6.54 23.51 -15.78
CA GLU A 185 7.62 23.92 -14.91
C GLU A 185 8.52 22.68 -14.78
N ARG A 186 9.67 22.75 -15.43
CA ARG A 186 10.74 21.74 -15.31
C ARG A 186 11.30 21.79 -13.89
N LYS A 187 10.48 21.38 -12.92
CA LYS A 187 11.01 21.10 -11.60
C LYS A 187 12.05 19.99 -11.77
N SER A 188 13.24 20.23 -11.29
CA SER A 188 14.30 19.23 -11.23
C SER A 188 13.76 17.99 -10.51
N LEU A 189 14.26 16.79 -10.85
CA LEU A 189 13.94 15.57 -10.07
C LEU A 189 14.27 15.76 -8.58
N VAL A 190 15.31 16.53 -8.28
CA VAL A 190 15.73 16.89 -6.91
C VAL A 190 14.66 17.72 -6.20
N GLU A 191 14.06 18.70 -6.84
CA GLU A 191 12.93 19.49 -6.36
C GLU A 191 11.67 18.64 -6.19
N SER A 192 11.41 17.76 -7.16
CA SER A 192 10.23 16.87 -7.13
C SER A 192 10.32 15.80 -6.02
N LEU A 193 11.53 15.42 -5.61
CA LEU A 193 11.79 14.52 -4.49
C LEU A 193 11.82 15.22 -3.12
N GLY A 194 11.60 16.55 -3.09
CA GLY A 194 11.52 17.31 -1.84
C GLY A 194 12.88 17.56 -1.18
N PHE A 195 14.00 17.35 -1.88
CA PHE A 195 15.34 17.60 -1.32
C PHE A 195 15.57 19.09 -0.99
N ASP A 196 14.77 19.99 -1.54
CA ASP A 196 14.80 21.42 -1.17
C ASP A 196 14.39 21.66 0.29
N ALA A 197 13.66 20.71 0.92
CA ALA A 197 13.37 20.78 2.34
C ALA A 197 14.65 20.77 3.22
N PHE A 198 15.75 20.19 2.73
CA PHE A 198 17.03 20.24 3.45
C PHE A 198 17.64 21.65 3.56
N VAL A 199 17.21 22.58 2.71
CA VAL A 199 17.63 24.00 2.83
C VAL A 199 17.05 24.65 4.10
N LEU A 200 15.94 24.12 4.63
CA LEU A 200 15.31 24.62 5.86
C LEU A 200 16.10 24.24 7.13
N PHE A 201 17.07 23.32 7.03
CA PHE A 201 17.91 22.89 8.16
C PHE A 201 19.27 23.62 8.18
N LYS A 202 19.46 24.65 7.34
CA LYS A 202 20.55 25.60 7.41
C LYS A 202 20.09 26.88 8.08
#